data_4fd24a665f7bb83f7974c086b79e37ea
#
_entry.id   4fd24a665f7bb83f7974c086b79e37ea
#
_cell.length_a   1.000
_cell.length_b   1.000
_cell.length_c   1.000
_cell.angle_alpha   90.00
_cell.angle_beta   90.00
_cell.angle_gamma   90.00
#
_symmetry.space_group_name_H-M   'P 1'
#
loop_
_entity.id
_entity.type
_entity.pdbx_description
1 polymer ?
#
loop_
_entity_poly.entity_id
_entity_poly.type
_entity_poly.pdbx_seq_one_letter_code
_entity_poly.pdbx_strand_id
1 'polypeptide(L)'
;FTACILHHSDIGGRVASDNREVFEEGLFIPLVKLYDAGQLNQGVLDMISANVRTPEQVNGDIRSQIAANHVCAAQIVRMLGEYALDSLDELAEEVIGRSEKSIRASIAKAPAGVYRSEGVIEQTEGAPQVRIRCAVTIAGSDITIDLTGSSPQVDWGGNVVYNFTYAYVHMAVKSIFDPEIPNNDGIAAPIRLIAPEGTVVNCRHPAAVAARMQIGHFITEVIYRALAKALPDRVVAAGGGTPATMQMFYGRHGDGRPFHTVLIRGGGLGASAGRDGEGSFIFPANGANTPVEILESDSPLIVERRELLADSGGPGKQRGALGRREVFRVPDDAFAPQAAVSLAIQSGRFRLPPEGLFGGKPGALAQFLVNGKPGDPYGLTQLQPGDTGVMDAAGGGGYGNPAERDPESVARDVREGKVSAQSAERDYCGAERDYRSA
;
A
#
# COMPACT_ATOMS: atom_id res chain seq x y z
N PHE A 1 26.72 -10.48 2.95
CA PHE A 1 26.42 -9.26 3.71
C PHE A 1 25.04 -9.34 4.33
N THR A 2 24.76 -8.51 5.33
CA THR A 2 23.43 -8.33 5.92
C THR A 2 22.91 -6.94 5.60
N ALA A 3 21.63 -6.80 5.35
CA ALA A 3 20.97 -5.54 5.05
C ALA A 3 19.72 -5.37 5.91
N CYS A 4 19.45 -4.14 6.31
CA CYS A 4 18.26 -3.77 7.07
C CYS A 4 17.61 -2.56 6.40
N ILE A 5 16.28 -2.60 6.27
CA ILE A 5 15.47 -1.51 5.72
C ILE A 5 14.47 -1.09 6.80
N LEU A 6 14.37 0.20 7.03
CA LEU A 6 13.45 0.78 8.00
C LEU A 6 12.77 2.02 7.40
N HIS A 7 11.51 2.23 7.74
CA HIS A 7 10.81 3.48 7.47
C HIS A 7 10.92 4.40 8.68
N HIS A 8 11.63 5.52 8.52
CA HIS A 8 11.72 6.54 9.55
C HIS A 8 10.47 7.42 9.54
N SER A 9 9.98 7.79 10.70
CA SER A 9 8.85 8.73 10.84
C SER A 9 9.23 10.13 10.37
N ASP A 10 10.45 10.55 10.62
CA ASP A 10 10.97 11.86 10.25
C ASP A 10 12.22 11.71 9.38
N ILE A 11 12.18 12.29 8.18
CA ILE A 11 13.28 12.30 7.21
C ILE A 11 13.78 13.71 6.91
N GLY A 12 13.36 14.69 7.70
CA GLY A 12 13.80 16.09 7.62
C GLY A 12 13.00 16.97 6.68
N GLY A 13 12.43 16.43 5.63
CA GLY A 13 11.63 17.15 4.64
C GLY A 13 10.12 17.09 4.92
N ARG A 14 9.35 17.20 3.86
CA ARG A 14 7.91 17.14 3.86
C ARG A 14 7.45 15.99 2.98
N VAL A 15 6.81 14.98 3.57
CA VAL A 15 6.23 13.86 2.82
C VAL A 15 4.81 14.26 2.40
N ALA A 16 4.67 14.96 1.29
CA ALA A 16 3.40 15.49 0.80
C ALA A 16 3.23 15.25 -0.71
N SER A 17 1.97 15.18 -1.15
CA SER A 17 1.68 14.92 -2.57
C SER A 17 2.06 16.12 -3.47
N ASP A 18 2.06 17.33 -2.94
CA ASP A 18 2.33 18.57 -3.68
C ASP A 18 3.82 18.93 -3.80
N ASN A 19 4.74 18.08 -3.31
CA ASN A 19 6.17 18.23 -3.56
C ASN A 19 6.48 18.12 -5.06
N ARG A 20 7.41 18.92 -5.54
CA ARG A 20 7.79 18.98 -6.96
C ARG A 20 9.13 18.32 -7.23
N GLU A 21 10.03 18.36 -6.25
CA GLU A 21 11.38 17.81 -6.36
C GLU A 21 11.72 17.00 -5.11
N VAL A 22 12.56 15.99 -5.29
CA VAL A 22 13.04 15.12 -4.21
C VAL A 22 13.75 15.89 -3.09
N PHE A 23 14.31 17.05 -3.39
CA PHE A 23 14.99 17.92 -2.41
C PHE A 23 14.04 18.51 -1.34
N GLU A 24 12.74 18.57 -1.62
CA GLU A 24 11.73 19.00 -0.65
C GLU A 24 11.34 17.86 0.32
N GLU A 25 11.63 16.61 -0.04
CA GLU A 25 11.11 15.42 0.62
C GLU A 25 11.92 14.99 1.84
N GLY A 26 13.17 15.43 1.94
CA GLY A 26 14.00 15.12 3.08
C GLY A 26 15.48 15.08 2.78
N LEU A 27 16.25 14.65 3.78
CA LEU A 27 17.69 14.52 3.66
C LEU A 27 18.04 13.34 2.73
N PHE A 28 18.67 13.64 1.62
CA PHE A 28 19.18 12.63 0.69
C PHE A 28 20.60 12.22 1.09
N ILE A 29 20.75 11.00 1.61
CA ILE A 29 22.03 10.46 2.08
C ILE A 29 22.62 9.58 0.96
N PRO A 30 23.79 9.93 0.40
CA PRO A 30 24.46 9.09 -0.58
C PRO A 30 25.03 7.84 0.09
N LEU A 31 25.63 6.94 -0.72
CA LEU A 31 26.43 5.85 -0.15
C LEU A 31 27.58 6.41 0.66
N VAL A 32 27.47 6.31 1.98
CA VAL A 32 28.46 6.79 2.94
C VAL A 32 28.70 5.73 4.01
N LYS A 33 29.95 5.60 4.43
CA LYS A 33 30.27 4.70 5.55
C LYS A 33 29.85 5.35 6.87
N LEU A 34 28.90 4.73 7.57
CA LEU A 34 28.57 5.09 8.93
C LEU A 34 29.60 4.53 9.93
N TYR A 35 30.17 3.36 9.61
CA TYR A 35 31.34 2.81 10.30
C TYR A 35 32.45 2.58 9.29
N ASP A 36 33.66 2.96 9.65
CA ASP A 36 34.89 2.63 8.91
C ASP A 36 35.88 1.93 9.82
N ALA A 37 36.27 0.71 9.46
CA ALA A 37 37.14 -0.14 10.27
C ALA A 37 36.74 -0.24 11.78
N GLY A 38 35.41 -0.31 12.03
CA GLY A 38 34.84 -0.39 13.38
C GLY A 38 34.73 0.94 14.11
N GLN A 39 35.14 2.05 13.51
CA GLN A 39 35.01 3.40 14.08
C GLN A 39 33.76 4.09 13.53
N LEU A 40 32.93 4.61 14.45
CA LEU A 40 31.73 5.36 14.10
C LEU A 40 32.10 6.71 13.46
N ASN A 41 31.49 7.01 12.31
CA ASN A 41 31.55 8.34 11.72
C ASN A 41 30.49 9.24 12.37
N GLN A 42 30.85 9.86 13.49
CA GLN A 42 29.96 10.72 14.26
C GLN A 42 29.41 11.87 13.42
N GLY A 43 30.19 12.41 12.47
CA GLY A 43 29.76 13.50 11.60
C GLY A 43 28.54 13.17 10.74
N VAL A 44 28.36 11.89 10.35
CA VAL A 44 27.14 11.44 9.62
C VAL A 44 25.93 11.50 10.54
N LEU A 45 26.03 11.02 11.79
CA LEU A 45 24.91 11.07 12.75
C LEU A 45 24.57 12.51 13.14
N ASP A 46 25.58 13.37 13.33
CA ASP A 46 25.38 14.80 13.64
C ASP A 46 24.66 15.51 12.51
N MET A 47 25.04 15.24 11.26
CA MET A 47 24.37 15.77 10.08
C MET A 47 22.89 15.32 10.01
N ILE A 48 22.62 14.03 10.24
CA ILE A 48 21.25 13.51 10.27
C ILE A 48 20.46 14.19 11.39
N SER A 49 21.02 14.23 12.61
CA SER A 49 20.37 14.82 13.79
C SER A 49 20.00 16.28 13.60
N ALA A 50 20.85 17.05 12.91
CA ALA A 50 20.63 18.46 12.63
C ALA A 50 19.52 18.72 11.59
N ASN A 51 19.12 17.70 10.83
CA ASN A 51 18.18 17.83 9.71
C ASN A 51 16.83 17.16 9.97
N VAL A 52 16.60 16.55 11.14
CA VAL A 52 15.32 15.90 11.50
C VAL A 52 14.70 16.57 12.72
N ARG A 53 13.37 16.44 12.88
CA ARG A 53 12.60 17.04 13.99
C ARG A 53 12.68 16.21 15.26
N THR A 54 12.83 14.89 15.09
CA THR A 54 12.85 13.88 16.18
C THR A 54 14.15 13.09 16.20
N PRO A 55 15.32 13.74 16.47
CA PRO A 55 16.64 13.12 16.32
C PRO A 55 16.86 11.91 17.25
N GLU A 56 16.22 11.87 18.42
CA GLU A 56 16.34 10.72 19.34
C GLU A 56 15.71 9.46 18.70
N GLN A 57 14.51 9.58 18.11
CA GLN A 57 13.84 8.46 17.44
C GLN A 57 14.66 8.00 16.22
N VAL A 58 15.04 8.92 15.33
CA VAL A 58 15.78 8.59 14.11
C VAL A 58 17.13 7.94 14.43
N ASN A 59 17.87 8.44 15.41
CA ASN A 59 19.11 7.82 15.85
C ASN A 59 18.88 6.46 16.54
N GLY A 60 17.78 6.30 17.26
CA GLY A 60 17.34 5.03 17.82
C GLY A 60 17.11 3.98 16.74
N ASP A 61 16.40 4.36 15.68
CA ASP A 61 16.15 3.50 14.52
C ASP A 61 17.45 3.09 13.82
N ILE A 62 18.36 4.05 13.57
CA ILE A 62 19.66 3.78 12.95
C ILE A 62 20.48 2.80 13.80
N ARG A 63 20.52 3.00 15.13
CA ARG A 63 21.21 2.09 16.03
C ARG A 63 20.59 0.69 16.04
N SER A 64 19.26 0.60 15.94
CA SER A 64 18.55 -0.68 15.85
C SER A 64 18.89 -1.43 14.56
N GLN A 65 19.01 -0.73 13.43
CA GLN A 65 19.46 -1.32 12.15
C GLN A 65 20.89 -1.84 12.25
N ILE A 66 21.80 -1.10 12.89
CA ILE A 66 23.18 -1.52 13.11
C ILE A 66 23.21 -2.78 13.99
N ALA A 67 22.48 -2.78 15.11
CA ALA A 67 22.39 -3.93 16.01
C ALA A 67 21.83 -5.17 15.29
N ALA A 68 20.76 -5.01 14.51
CA ALA A 68 20.17 -6.08 13.72
C ALA A 68 21.18 -6.69 12.73
N ASN A 69 21.93 -5.84 12.02
CA ASN A 69 22.98 -6.30 11.09
C ASN A 69 24.11 -7.06 11.82
N HIS A 70 24.55 -6.59 12.97
CA HIS A 70 25.58 -7.29 13.77
C HIS A 70 25.08 -8.65 14.27
N VAL A 71 23.87 -8.71 14.81
CA VAL A 71 23.26 -9.97 15.27
C VAL A 71 23.11 -10.95 14.11
N CYS A 72 22.61 -10.49 12.96
CA CYS A 72 22.44 -11.33 11.78
C CYS A 72 23.79 -11.88 11.29
N ALA A 73 24.81 -11.04 11.18
CA ALA A 73 26.16 -11.46 10.77
C ALA A 73 26.74 -12.52 11.72
N ALA A 74 26.63 -12.30 13.05
CA ALA A 74 27.10 -13.26 14.05
C ALA A 74 26.34 -14.60 13.95
N GLN A 75 25.03 -14.59 13.72
CA GLN A 75 24.23 -15.80 13.54
C GLN A 75 24.61 -16.58 12.28
N ILE A 76 24.91 -15.88 11.18
CA ILE A 76 25.38 -16.52 9.94
C ILE A 76 26.72 -17.21 10.18
N VAL A 77 27.68 -16.54 10.82
CA VAL A 77 28.99 -17.13 11.13
C VAL A 77 28.84 -18.37 12.03
N ARG A 78 27.97 -18.29 13.04
CA ARG A 78 27.66 -19.42 13.91
C ARG A 78 27.07 -20.60 13.13
N MET A 79 26.09 -20.32 12.25
CA MET A 79 25.46 -21.33 11.41
C MET A 79 26.47 -22.03 10.48
N LEU A 80 27.38 -21.28 9.86
CA LEU A 80 28.45 -21.86 9.04
C LEU A 80 29.30 -22.85 9.87
N GLY A 81 29.67 -22.50 11.09
CA GLY A 81 30.39 -23.39 11.97
C GLY A 81 29.61 -24.62 12.44
N GLU A 82 28.32 -24.44 12.78
CA GLU A 82 27.43 -25.54 13.22
C GLU A 82 27.21 -26.60 12.11
N TYR A 83 27.11 -26.16 10.86
CA TYR A 83 26.87 -27.02 9.70
C TYR A 83 28.14 -27.41 8.94
N ALA A 84 29.32 -27.00 9.43
CA ALA A 84 30.63 -27.21 8.78
C ALA A 84 30.65 -26.74 7.31
N LEU A 85 30.08 -25.55 7.04
CA LEU A 85 30.04 -24.93 5.73
C LEU A 85 31.16 -23.88 5.59
N ASP A 86 31.88 -23.90 4.48
CA ASP A 86 32.88 -22.88 4.16
C ASP A 86 32.23 -21.56 3.67
N SER A 87 31.09 -21.67 2.99
CA SER A 87 30.30 -20.52 2.51
C SER A 87 28.81 -20.87 2.43
N LEU A 88 27.98 -19.87 2.11
CA LEU A 88 26.55 -20.05 1.79
C LEU A 88 26.28 -20.24 0.31
N ASP A 89 27.28 -20.20 -0.56
CA ASP A 89 27.10 -20.08 -2.01
C ASP A 89 26.33 -21.27 -2.58
N GLU A 90 26.74 -22.52 -2.27
CA GLU A 90 26.05 -23.72 -2.76
C GLU A 90 24.60 -23.78 -2.24
N LEU A 91 24.36 -23.42 -0.99
CA LEU A 91 23.01 -23.39 -0.42
C LEU A 91 22.17 -22.29 -1.08
N ALA A 92 22.74 -21.13 -1.33
CA ALA A 92 22.07 -20.01 -2.00
C ALA A 92 21.70 -20.38 -3.45
N GLU A 93 22.63 -20.98 -4.20
CA GLU A 93 22.39 -21.47 -5.57
C GLU A 93 21.26 -22.49 -5.62
N GLU A 94 21.23 -23.44 -4.69
CA GLU A 94 20.18 -24.46 -4.61
C GLU A 94 18.81 -23.83 -4.28
N VAL A 95 18.74 -22.94 -3.30
CA VAL A 95 17.48 -22.26 -2.92
C VAL A 95 16.97 -21.36 -4.06
N ILE A 96 17.84 -20.57 -4.70
CA ILE A 96 17.51 -19.72 -5.83
C ILE A 96 17.05 -20.57 -7.02
N GLY A 97 17.80 -21.63 -7.36
CA GLY A 97 17.47 -22.53 -8.46
C GLY A 97 16.14 -23.24 -8.28
N ARG A 98 15.81 -23.69 -7.05
CA ARG A 98 14.49 -24.26 -6.73
C ARG A 98 13.37 -23.24 -6.93
N SER A 99 13.56 -22.01 -6.48
CA SER A 99 12.57 -20.94 -6.64
C SER A 99 12.35 -20.61 -8.11
N GLU A 100 13.41 -20.48 -8.91
CA GLU A 100 13.31 -20.26 -10.35
C GLU A 100 12.57 -21.41 -11.05
N LYS A 101 12.95 -22.66 -10.77
CA LYS A 101 12.30 -23.82 -11.35
C LYS A 101 10.81 -23.87 -11.02
N SER A 102 10.43 -23.54 -9.79
CA SER A 102 9.02 -23.57 -9.33
C SER A 102 8.20 -22.52 -10.05
N ILE A 103 8.65 -21.25 -10.05
CA ILE A 103 7.90 -20.16 -10.69
C ILE A 103 7.81 -20.34 -12.21
N ARG A 104 8.89 -20.80 -12.88
CA ARG A 104 8.87 -21.14 -14.30
C ARG A 104 7.85 -22.26 -14.61
N ALA A 105 7.80 -23.29 -13.78
CA ALA A 105 6.83 -24.38 -13.95
C ALA A 105 5.38 -23.90 -13.76
N SER A 106 5.16 -22.91 -12.91
CA SER A 106 3.86 -22.29 -12.71
C SER A 106 3.46 -21.36 -13.87
N ILE A 107 4.39 -20.55 -14.39
CA ILE A 107 4.17 -19.68 -15.56
C ILE A 107 3.86 -20.54 -16.80
N ALA A 108 4.59 -21.65 -17.02
CA ALA A 108 4.40 -22.53 -18.17
C ALA A 108 3.02 -23.19 -18.24
N LYS A 109 2.28 -23.26 -17.11
CA LYS A 109 0.90 -23.77 -17.08
C LYS A 109 -0.15 -22.76 -17.51
N ALA A 110 0.21 -21.47 -17.54
CA ALA A 110 -0.71 -20.43 -17.93
C ALA A 110 -0.84 -20.34 -19.46
N PRO A 111 -2.00 -19.93 -20.00
CA PRO A 111 -2.17 -19.75 -21.44
C PRO A 111 -1.16 -18.73 -21.97
N ALA A 112 -0.39 -19.11 -23.01
CA ALA A 112 0.51 -18.20 -23.69
C ALA A 112 -0.29 -17.10 -24.41
N GLY A 113 0.25 -15.88 -24.44
CA GLY A 113 -0.43 -14.76 -25.10
C GLY A 113 0.00 -13.39 -24.59
N VAL A 114 -0.66 -12.36 -25.11
CA VAL A 114 -0.47 -10.97 -24.69
C VAL A 114 -1.76 -10.42 -24.10
N TYR A 115 -1.71 -10.07 -22.83
CA TYR A 115 -2.84 -9.60 -22.04
C TYR A 115 -2.66 -8.12 -21.69
N ARG A 116 -3.65 -7.30 -21.98
CA ARG A 116 -3.54 -5.84 -21.83
C ARG A 116 -4.57 -5.30 -20.85
N SER A 117 -4.15 -4.28 -20.11
CA SER A 117 -5.00 -3.49 -19.24
C SER A 117 -4.52 -2.04 -19.17
N GLU A 118 -5.37 -1.19 -18.64
CA GLU A 118 -5.05 0.20 -18.31
C GLU A 118 -5.68 0.53 -16.96
N GLY A 119 -4.94 1.22 -16.09
CA GLY A 119 -5.42 1.81 -14.86
C GLY A 119 -5.40 3.33 -14.95
N VAL A 120 -6.47 3.97 -14.49
CA VAL A 120 -6.56 5.43 -14.36
C VAL A 120 -6.43 5.79 -12.89
N ILE A 121 -5.57 6.76 -12.60
CA ILE A 121 -5.31 7.26 -11.25
C ILE A 121 -5.96 8.63 -11.12
N GLU A 122 -6.77 8.77 -10.10
CA GLU A 122 -7.44 10.04 -9.80
C GLU A 122 -6.46 11.10 -9.31
N GLN A 123 -6.80 12.34 -9.57
CA GLN A 123 -6.04 13.52 -9.23
C GLN A 123 -6.96 14.58 -8.62
N THR A 124 -6.41 15.67 -8.14
CA THR A 124 -7.14 16.89 -7.83
C THR A 124 -8.02 17.30 -9.03
N GLU A 125 -9.15 17.92 -8.77
CA GLU A 125 -10.08 18.34 -9.82
C GLU A 125 -9.41 19.25 -10.84
N GLY A 126 -9.62 18.95 -12.12
CA GLY A 126 -9.01 19.70 -13.23
C GLY A 126 -7.59 19.28 -13.57
N ALA A 127 -6.91 18.45 -12.77
CA ALA A 127 -5.59 17.94 -13.11
C ALA A 127 -5.67 16.86 -14.22
N PRO A 128 -4.63 16.73 -15.06
CA PRO A 128 -4.57 15.69 -16.09
C PRO A 128 -4.64 14.29 -15.47
N GLN A 129 -5.41 13.39 -16.08
CA GLN A 129 -5.46 12.00 -15.63
C GLN A 129 -4.13 11.30 -15.83
N VAL A 130 -3.65 10.62 -14.80
CA VAL A 130 -2.50 9.72 -14.89
C VAL A 130 -2.98 8.32 -15.26
N ARG A 131 -2.29 7.69 -16.21
CA ARG A 131 -2.61 6.35 -16.70
C ARG A 131 -1.40 5.44 -16.60
N ILE A 132 -1.63 4.21 -16.12
CA ILE A 132 -0.65 3.13 -16.21
C ILE A 132 -1.18 2.15 -17.26
N ARG A 133 -0.42 1.96 -18.34
CA ARG A 133 -0.68 0.91 -19.33
C ARG A 133 0.17 -0.29 -19.04
N CYS A 134 -0.42 -1.46 -19.21
CA CYS A 134 0.26 -2.73 -18.96
C CYS A 134 -0.04 -3.72 -20.06
N ALA A 135 1.01 -4.31 -20.63
CA ALA A 135 0.92 -5.49 -21.47
C ALA A 135 1.73 -6.61 -20.84
N VAL A 136 1.06 -7.69 -20.47
CA VAL A 136 1.68 -8.91 -19.94
C VAL A 136 1.79 -9.92 -21.05
N THR A 137 3.02 -10.32 -21.39
CA THR A 137 3.29 -11.38 -22.38
C THR A 137 3.76 -12.63 -21.67
N ILE A 138 3.05 -13.74 -21.86
CA ILE A 138 3.44 -15.08 -21.40
C ILE A 138 3.94 -15.87 -22.59
N ALA A 139 5.21 -16.31 -22.56
CA ALA A 139 5.85 -17.07 -23.61
C ALA A 139 6.68 -18.23 -23.03
N GLY A 140 6.15 -19.45 -23.11
CA GLY A 140 6.77 -20.60 -22.46
C GLY A 140 6.78 -20.44 -20.93
N SER A 141 7.96 -20.42 -20.34
CA SER A 141 8.16 -20.22 -18.90
C SER A 141 8.58 -18.80 -18.51
N ASP A 142 8.58 -17.88 -19.47
CA ASP A 142 8.97 -16.48 -19.27
C ASP A 142 7.78 -15.55 -19.33
N ILE A 143 7.85 -14.45 -18.57
CA ILE A 143 6.84 -13.40 -18.52
C ILE A 143 7.48 -12.03 -18.73
N THR A 144 6.90 -11.25 -19.62
CA THR A 144 7.32 -9.84 -19.84
C THR A 144 6.18 -8.92 -19.41
N ILE A 145 6.51 -7.98 -18.54
CA ILE A 145 5.60 -6.90 -18.11
C ILE A 145 6.08 -5.61 -18.81
N ASP A 146 5.29 -5.13 -19.75
CA ASP A 146 5.59 -3.93 -20.53
C ASP A 146 4.63 -2.81 -20.12
N LEU A 147 5.19 -1.74 -19.57
CA LEU A 147 4.48 -0.54 -19.11
C LEU A 147 4.61 0.63 -20.11
N THR A 148 5.04 0.36 -21.34
CA THR A 148 5.14 1.36 -22.40
C THR A 148 3.79 2.02 -22.68
N GLY A 149 3.81 3.35 -22.82
CA GLY A 149 2.61 4.16 -23.02
C GLY A 149 1.92 4.60 -21.73
N SER A 150 2.48 4.29 -20.56
CA SER A 150 2.12 4.95 -19.31
C SER A 150 2.39 6.45 -19.38
N SER A 151 1.67 7.25 -18.59
CA SER A 151 1.80 8.70 -18.58
C SER A 151 3.24 9.16 -18.36
N PRO A 152 3.66 10.30 -18.91
CA PRO A 152 4.90 10.96 -18.52
C PRO A 152 4.96 11.19 -17.01
N GLN A 153 6.18 11.34 -16.48
CA GLN A 153 6.35 11.76 -15.08
C GLN A 153 5.61 13.08 -14.81
N VAL A 154 5.13 13.22 -13.58
CA VAL A 154 4.29 14.35 -13.13
C VAL A 154 5.11 15.33 -12.29
N ASP A 155 4.59 16.55 -12.13
CA ASP A 155 5.19 17.63 -11.35
C ASP A 155 4.74 17.65 -9.87
N TRP A 156 4.42 16.47 -9.32
CA TRP A 156 4.04 16.27 -7.93
C TRP A 156 4.60 14.93 -7.41
N GLY A 157 4.52 14.69 -6.11
CA GLY A 157 5.20 13.57 -5.41
C GLY A 157 4.81 12.13 -5.79
N GLY A 158 3.94 11.93 -6.79
CA GLY A 158 3.41 10.60 -7.16
C GLY A 158 4.32 9.76 -8.05
N ASN A 159 5.43 10.31 -8.54
CA ASN A 159 6.32 9.55 -9.43
C ASN A 159 6.93 8.33 -8.75
N VAL A 160 7.25 7.33 -9.55
CA VAL A 160 7.80 6.06 -9.09
C VAL A 160 9.18 5.83 -9.72
N VAL A 161 10.16 5.46 -8.90
CA VAL A 161 11.48 5.03 -9.37
C VAL A 161 11.45 3.59 -9.87
N TYR A 162 12.36 3.23 -10.78
CA TYR A 162 12.44 1.89 -11.38
C TYR A 162 12.42 0.75 -10.35
N ASN A 163 13.21 0.85 -9.29
CA ASN A 163 13.30 -0.22 -8.28
C ASN A 163 11.98 -0.46 -7.53
N PHE A 164 11.16 0.59 -7.31
CA PHE A 164 9.84 0.43 -6.72
C PHE A 164 8.89 -0.29 -7.70
N THR A 165 8.88 0.12 -8.96
CA THR A 165 8.12 -0.55 -10.02
C THR A 165 8.54 -2.01 -10.15
N TYR A 166 9.85 -2.29 -10.17
CA TYR A 166 10.41 -3.63 -10.18
C TYR A 166 9.89 -4.49 -9.03
N ALA A 167 9.93 -3.98 -7.81
CA ALA A 167 9.47 -4.70 -6.63
C ALA A 167 7.98 -5.08 -6.72
N TYR A 168 7.11 -4.14 -7.12
CA TYR A 168 5.68 -4.42 -7.24
C TYR A 168 5.30 -5.30 -8.43
N VAL A 169 6.05 -5.27 -9.51
CA VAL A 169 5.91 -6.22 -10.62
C VAL A 169 6.24 -7.63 -10.16
N HIS A 170 7.36 -7.83 -9.47
CA HIS A 170 7.77 -9.13 -8.94
C HIS A 170 6.79 -9.66 -7.91
N MET A 171 6.32 -8.79 -7.00
CA MET A 171 5.30 -9.15 -6.03
C MET A 171 4.00 -9.59 -6.73
N ALA A 172 3.53 -8.86 -7.74
CA ALA A 172 2.33 -9.21 -8.49
C ALA A 172 2.45 -10.56 -9.20
N VAL A 173 3.58 -10.79 -9.89
CA VAL A 173 3.83 -12.06 -10.58
C VAL A 173 3.93 -13.21 -9.59
N LYS A 174 4.70 -13.05 -8.51
CA LYS A 174 4.83 -14.07 -7.47
C LYS A 174 3.46 -14.45 -6.88
N SER A 175 2.65 -13.47 -6.49
CA SER A 175 1.34 -13.72 -5.86
C SER A 175 0.34 -14.44 -6.78
N ILE A 176 0.45 -14.25 -8.10
CA ILE A 176 -0.40 -14.94 -9.08
C ILE A 176 0.11 -16.36 -9.37
N PHE A 177 1.41 -16.52 -9.56
CA PHE A 177 1.97 -17.77 -10.10
C PHE A 177 2.43 -18.74 -9.01
N ASP A 178 3.09 -18.24 -7.96
CA ASP A 178 3.63 -19.11 -6.91
C ASP A 178 3.82 -18.35 -5.57
N PRO A 179 2.75 -18.10 -4.81
CA PRO A 179 2.80 -17.31 -3.58
C PRO A 179 3.65 -17.95 -2.47
N GLU A 180 3.80 -19.29 -2.48
CA GLU A 180 4.42 -20.04 -1.40
C GLU A 180 5.95 -20.10 -1.45
N ILE A 181 6.56 -19.85 -2.60
CA ILE A 181 8.03 -19.89 -2.72
C ILE A 181 8.70 -18.72 -1.95
N PRO A 182 9.90 -18.93 -1.36
CA PRO A 182 10.65 -17.89 -0.70
C PRO A 182 11.00 -16.72 -1.63
N ASN A 183 11.05 -15.49 -1.09
CA ASN A 183 11.50 -14.34 -1.85
C ASN A 183 13.03 -14.40 -2.02
N ASN A 184 13.48 -14.55 -3.27
CA ASN A 184 14.87 -14.50 -3.67
C ASN A 184 14.98 -14.22 -5.18
N ASP A 185 16.19 -14.12 -5.70
CA ASP A 185 16.47 -13.79 -7.10
C ASP A 185 15.93 -14.81 -8.12
N GLY A 186 15.69 -16.06 -7.70
CA GLY A 186 15.08 -17.08 -8.55
C GLY A 186 13.69 -16.71 -9.03
N ILE A 187 12.93 -15.92 -8.26
CA ILE A 187 11.62 -15.42 -8.68
C ILE A 187 11.79 -14.43 -9.84
N ALA A 188 12.83 -13.61 -9.80
CA ALA A 188 13.07 -12.56 -10.77
C ALA A 188 13.55 -13.10 -12.13
N ALA A 189 14.20 -14.25 -12.15
CA ALA A 189 14.83 -14.81 -13.35
C ALA A 189 13.92 -14.93 -14.58
N PRO A 190 12.66 -15.40 -14.50
CA PRO A 190 11.75 -15.46 -15.65
C PRO A 190 11.04 -14.14 -15.96
N ILE A 191 11.22 -13.07 -15.17
CA ILE A 191 10.44 -11.84 -15.27
C ILE A 191 11.26 -10.75 -15.96
N ARG A 192 10.76 -10.27 -17.10
CA ARG A 192 11.31 -9.10 -17.79
C ARG A 192 10.40 -7.89 -17.57
N LEU A 193 10.95 -6.80 -17.05
CA LEU A 193 10.26 -5.51 -16.91
C LEU A 193 10.72 -4.54 -18.00
N ILE A 194 9.75 -3.92 -18.69
CA ILE A 194 9.93 -2.78 -19.60
C ILE A 194 9.18 -1.60 -18.99
N ALA A 195 9.91 -0.65 -18.42
CA ALA A 195 9.39 0.60 -17.85
C ALA A 195 10.18 1.77 -18.43
N PRO A 196 9.66 2.47 -19.46
CA PRO A 196 10.37 3.55 -20.13
C PRO A 196 10.71 4.68 -19.16
N GLU A 197 11.94 5.17 -19.25
CA GLU A 197 12.42 6.28 -18.41
C GLU A 197 11.69 7.59 -18.73
N GLY A 198 11.44 8.41 -17.71
CA GLY A 198 10.70 9.67 -17.83
C GLY A 198 9.18 9.49 -17.77
N THR A 199 8.71 8.30 -17.39
CA THR A 199 7.29 8.02 -17.14
C THR A 199 7.00 7.98 -15.63
N VAL A 200 5.71 8.02 -15.26
CA VAL A 200 5.27 7.91 -13.86
C VAL A 200 5.70 6.61 -13.17
N VAL A 201 6.05 5.58 -13.91
CA VAL A 201 6.50 4.28 -13.41
C VAL A 201 8.03 4.11 -13.43
N ASN A 202 8.75 5.08 -13.98
CA ASN A 202 10.23 5.15 -14.01
C ASN A 202 10.67 6.59 -14.22
N CYS A 203 10.57 7.40 -13.19
CA CYS A 203 10.87 8.82 -13.27
C CYS A 203 12.38 9.10 -13.27
N ARG A 204 12.73 10.29 -13.76
CA ARG A 204 14.08 10.86 -13.72
C ARG A 204 14.25 11.75 -12.51
N HIS A 205 15.40 11.67 -11.87
CA HIS A 205 15.83 12.63 -10.86
C HIS A 205 15.82 14.08 -11.48
N PRO A 206 15.39 15.10 -10.74
CA PRO A 206 15.00 15.16 -9.33
C PRO A 206 13.47 15.08 -9.08
N ALA A 207 12.71 14.36 -9.91
CA ALA A 207 11.26 14.26 -9.73
C ALA A 207 10.89 13.82 -8.31
N ALA A 208 9.88 14.47 -7.72
CA ALA A 208 9.37 14.15 -6.39
C ALA A 208 8.72 12.75 -6.35
N VAL A 209 8.93 12.00 -5.28
CA VAL A 209 8.52 10.60 -5.11
C VAL A 209 7.90 10.29 -3.73
N ALA A 210 7.69 11.29 -2.87
CA ALA A 210 7.19 11.07 -1.51
C ALA A 210 5.80 10.42 -1.48
N ALA A 211 4.95 10.69 -2.49
CA ALA A 211 3.63 10.10 -2.65
C ALA A 211 3.59 8.93 -3.65
N ARG A 212 4.74 8.30 -3.93
CA ARG A 212 4.86 7.20 -4.92
C ARG A 212 3.85 6.06 -4.75
N MET A 213 3.36 5.83 -3.55
CA MET A 213 2.34 4.80 -3.30
C MET A 213 1.03 5.09 -4.03
N GLN A 214 0.69 6.36 -4.26
CA GLN A 214 -0.53 6.75 -4.97
C GLN A 214 -0.54 6.25 -6.42
N ILE A 215 0.62 6.04 -7.03
CA ILE A 215 0.76 5.48 -8.38
C ILE A 215 1.27 4.04 -8.34
N GLY A 216 2.32 3.79 -7.57
CA GLY A 216 3.03 2.51 -7.59
C GLY A 216 2.19 1.31 -7.14
N HIS A 217 1.27 1.47 -6.20
CA HIS A 217 0.38 0.39 -5.78
C HIS A 217 -0.57 -0.07 -6.89
N PHE A 218 -0.95 0.81 -7.82
CA PHE A 218 -1.77 0.45 -8.97
C PHE A 218 -1.07 -0.45 -9.99
N ILE A 219 0.27 -0.52 -9.98
CA ILE A 219 1.04 -1.44 -10.84
C ILE A 219 0.57 -2.88 -10.64
N THR A 220 0.37 -3.29 -9.39
CA THR A 220 -0.16 -4.63 -9.07
C THR A 220 -1.58 -4.82 -9.63
N GLU A 221 -2.45 -3.83 -9.44
CA GLU A 221 -3.84 -3.90 -9.91
C GLU A 221 -3.93 -4.02 -11.44
N VAL A 222 -3.14 -3.25 -12.18
CA VAL A 222 -3.17 -3.34 -13.64
C VAL A 222 -2.62 -4.68 -14.15
N ILE A 223 -1.64 -5.29 -13.48
CA ILE A 223 -1.16 -6.63 -13.80
C ILE A 223 -2.24 -7.67 -13.55
N TYR A 224 -2.91 -7.61 -12.39
CA TYR A 224 -4.02 -8.52 -12.07
C TYR A 224 -5.15 -8.40 -13.08
N ARG A 225 -5.54 -7.17 -13.43
CA ARG A 225 -6.58 -6.90 -14.43
C ARG A 225 -6.19 -7.42 -15.82
N ALA A 226 -4.94 -7.28 -16.22
CA ALA A 226 -4.44 -7.83 -17.48
C ALA A 226 -4.59 -9.37 -17.52
N LEU A 227 -4.21 -10.04 -16.44
CA LEU A 227 -4.23 -11.50 -16.35
C LEU A 227 -5.59 -12.09 -15.96
N ALA A 228 -6.58 -11.27 -15.59
CA ALA A 228 -7.86 -11.75 -15.08
C ALA A 228 -8.55 -12.75 -16.03
N LYS A 229 -8.53 -12.49 -17.36
CA LYS A 229 -9.16 -13.38 -18.34
C LYS A 229 -8.41 -14.71 -18.52
N ALA A 230 -7.09 -14.70 -18.34
CA ALA A 230 -6.25 -15.87 -18.49
C ALA A 230 -6.23 -16.75 -17.22
N LEU A 231 -6.28 -16.11 -16.05
CA LEU A 231 -6.10 -16.72 -14.74
C LEU A 231 -7.17 -16.21 -13.76
N PRO A 232 -8.46 -16.43 -14.05
CA PRO A 232 -9.56 -15.88 -13.23
C PRO A 232 -9.46 -16.31 -11.76
N ASP A 233 -9.05 -17.54 -11.50
CA ASP A 233 -8.98 -18.09 -10.14
C ASP A 233 -7.76 -17.60 -9.33
N ARG A 234 -6.86 -16.83 -9.93
CA ARG A 234 -5.59 -16.39 -9.33
C ARG A 234 -5.46 -14.88 -9.13
N VAL A 235 -6.50 -14.14 -9.47
CA VAL A 235 -6.53 -12.69 -9.33
C VAL A 235 -7.62 -12.24 -8.37
N VAL A 236 -7.44 -11.04 -7.83
CA VAL A 236 -8.43 -10.38 -6.98
C VAL A 236 -8.96 -9.13 -7.68
N ALA A 237 -10.19 -8.74 -7.38
CA ALA A 237 -10.77 -7.48 -7.82
C ALA A 237 -10.02 -6.29 -7.17
N ALA A 238 -10.28 -5.07 -7.62
CA ALA A 238 -9.62 -3.89 -7.11
C ALA A 238 -9.85 -3.69 -5.61
N GLY A 239 -8.81 -3.31 -4.89
CA GLY A 239 -8.88 -3.06 -3.46
C GLY A 239 -9.15 -1.59 -3.13
N GLY A 240 -9.92 -1.34 -2.08
CA GLY A 240 -10.12 -0.03 -1.47
C GLY A 240 -8.88 0.50 -0.76
N GLY A 241 -7.96 -0.39 -0.38
CA GLY A 241 -6.64 -0.06 0.15
C GLY A 241 -5.55 0.06 -0.93
N THR A 242 -5.93 0.21 -2.20
CA THR A 242 -5.03 0.46 -3.33
C THR A 242 -5.37 1.82 -3.94
N PRO A 243 -4.55 2.87 -3.72
CA PRO A 243 -3.34 2.90 -2.89
C PRO A 243 -3.66 2.79 -1.39
N ALA A 244 -2.68 2.40 -0.59
CA ALA A 244 -2.80 2.50 0.86
C ALA A 244 -3.00 3.96 1.26
N THR A 245 -3.88 4.18 2.24
CA THR A 245 -4.06 5.52 2.82
C THR A 245 -2.94 5.79 3.81
N MET A 246 -2.15 6.83 3.56
CA MET A 246 -1.18 7.35 4.50
C MET A 246 -1.66 8.70 5.03
N GLN A 247 -1.71 8.85 6.34
CA GLN A 247 -2.00 10.09 7.04
C GLN A 247 -0.79 10.47 7.88
N MET A 248 -0.31 11.68 7.69
CA MET A 248 0.84 12.22 8.42
C MET A 248 0.38 13.40 9.25
N PHE A 249 0.45 13.23 10.56
CA PHE A 249 0.12 14.25 11.54
C PHE A 249 1.40 14.82 12.12
N TYR A 250 1.52 16.13 12.15
CA TYR A 250 2.67 16.79 12.74
C TYR A 250 2.30 18.13 13.37
N GLY A 251 3.02 18.47 14.44
CA GLY A 251 2.77 19.66 15.24
C GLY A 251 3.56 19.65 16.53
N ARG A 252 2.98 20.23 17.58
CA ARG A 252 3.55 20.25 18.92
C ARG A 252 2.51 19.85 19.97
N HIS A 253 2.92 19.01 20.90
CA HIS A 253 2.15 18.75 22.10
C HIS A 253 1.93 20.02 22.93
N GLY A 254 1.01 19.99 23.91
CA GLY A 254 0.76 21.10 24.82
C GLY A 254 1.99 21.56 25.60
N ASP A 255 2.94 20.67 25.88
CA ASP A 255 4.23 20.95 26.51
C ASP A 255 5.33 21.46 25.56
N GLY A 256 5.00 21.62 24.29
CA GLY A 256 5.92 22.15 23.25
C GLY A 256 6.78 21.10 22.55
N ARG A 257 6.78 19.83 22.97
CA ARG A 257 7.51 18.76 22.29
C ARG A 257 6.96 18.59 20.87
N PRO A 258 7.82 18.49 19.83
CA PRO A 258 7.36 18.19 18.49
C PRO A 258 6.86 16.74 18.42
N PHE A 259 5.88 16.50 17.56
CA PHE A 259 5.50 15.15 17.15
C PHE A 259 5.39 15.05 15.64
N HIS A 260 5.64 13.87 15.12
CA HIS A 260 5.41 13.50 13.73
C HIS A 260 4.97 12.04 13.70
N THR A 261 3.71 11.80 13.39
CA THR A 261 3.11 10.48 13.42
C THR A 261 2.61 10.12 12.03
N VAL A 262 3.04 8.97 11.53
CA VAL A 262 2.64 8.42 10.23
C VAL A 262 1.74 7.22 10.45
N LEU A 263 0.54 7.29 9.91
CA LEU A 263 -0.43 6.20 9.95
C LEU A 263 -0.64 5.66 8.54
N ILE A 264 -0.36 4.38 8.36
CA ILE A 264 -0.68 3.68 7.12
C ILE A 264 -1.93 2.83 7.38
N ARG A 265 -2.95 2.98 6.52
CA ARG A 265 -4.25 2.35 6.72
C ARG A 265 -4.68 1.55 5.50
N GLY A 266 -5.32 0.42 5.78
CA GLY A 266 -5.93 -0.43 4.77
C GLY A 266 -7.37 -0.01 4.46
N GLY A 267 -7.82 -0.41 3.28
CA GLY A 267 -9.22 -0.43 2.87
C GLY A 267 -9.70 -1.86 2.67
N GLY A 268 -10.91 -2.02 2.14
CA GLY A 268 -11.46 -3.34 1.81
C GLY A 268 -10.67 -4.02 0.69
N LEU A 269 -10.27 -5.28 0.88
CA LEU A 269 -9.65 -6.07 -0.18
C LEU A 269 -10.72 -6.46 -1.24
N GLY A 270 -10.34 -6.50 -2.51
CA GLY A 270 -11.19 -7.03 -3.57
C GLY A 270 -11.51 -8.51 -3.36
N ALA A 271 -12.67 -8.95 -3.84
CA ALA A 271 -13.03 -10.36 -3.85
C ALA A 271 -12.26 -11.14 -4.92
N SER A 272 -12.19 -12.45 -4.77
CA SER A 272 -11.58 -13.39 -5.71
C SER A 272 -12.53 -14.54 -6.06
N ALA A 273 -12.14 -15.41 -6.98
CA ALA A 273 -12.90 -16.60 -7.29
C ALA A 273 -13.11 -17.47 -6.05
N GLY A 274 -14.37 -17.70 -5.66
CA GLY A 274 -14.72 -18.54 -4.51
C GLY A 274 -14.50 -17.95 -3.13
N ARG A 275 -14.04 -16.67 -3.01
CA ARG A 275 -13.73 -16.04 -1.73
C ARG A 275 -14.20 -14.58 -1.69
N ASP A 276 -14.95 -14.24 -0.65
CA ASP A 276 -15.25 -12.84 -0.32
C ASP A 276 -13.96 -12.08 -0.01
N GLY A 277 -13.96 -10.78 -0.26
CA GLY A 277 -12.87 -9.92 0.17
C GLY A 277 -12.78 -9.85 1.69
N GLU A 278 -11.57 -9.79 2.21
CA GLU A 278 -11.29 -9.61 3.63
C GLU A 278 -11.07 -8.13 3.97
N GLY A 279 -11.45 -7.71 5.18
CA GLY A 279 -11.47 -6.30 5.57
C GLY A 279 -10.12 -5.71 5.94
N SER A 280 -9.97 -4.43 5.67
CA SER A 280 -8.96 -3.53 6.24
C SER A 280 -7.50 -3.94 6.05
N PHE A 281 -7.14 -4.42 4.87
CA PHE A 281 -5.76 -4.73 4.50
C PHE A 281 -5.04 -3.55 3.85
N ILE A 282 -3.76 -3.42 4.15
CA ILE A 282 -2.86 -2.51 3.45
C ILE A 282 -2.26 -3.28 2.26
N PHE A 283 -3.07 -3.44 1.21
CA PHE A 283 -2.65 -4.12 -0.01
C PHE A 283 -2.22 -3.08 -1.07
N PRO A 284 -1.12 -3.29 -1.78
CA PRO A 284 -0.24 -4.47 -1.79
C PRO A 284 0.96 -4.42 -0.80
N ALA A 285 1.04 -3.43 0.06
CA ALA A 285 2.21 -3.20 0.92
C ALA A 285 2.29 -4.12 2.16
N ASN A 286 1.23 -4.88 2.48
CA ASN A 286 1.17 -5.81 3.61
C ASN A 286 1.53 -5.17 4.97
N GLY A 287 1.13 -3.91 5.18
CA GLY A 287 1.34 -3.22 6.45
C GLY A 287 0.27 -3.56 7.49
N ALA A 288 0.63 -3.51 8.77
CA ALA A 288 -0.30 -3.61 9.87
C ALA A 288 -0.92 -2.25 10.21
N ASN A 289 -2.15 -2.26 10.76
CA ASN A 289 -2.76 -1.05 11.30
C ASN A 289 -2.11 -0.67 12.64
N THR A 290 -1.78 0.60 12.81
CA THR A 290 -1.28 1.13 14.08
C THR A 290 -2.36 0.99 15.16
N PRO A 291 -2.06 0.43 16.35
CA PRO A 291 -2.95 0.43 17.50
C PRO A 291 -3.36 1.86 17.89
N VAL A 292 -4.58 2.02 18.41
CA VAL A 292 -5.09 3.33 18.83
C VAL A 292 -4.23 3.90 19.96
N GLU A 293 -3.85 3.05 20.89
CA GLU A 293 -3.05 3.41 22.07
C GLU A 293 -1.68 3.99 21.69
N ILE A 294 -1.05 3.47 20.65
CA ILE A 294 0.23 4.02 20.13
C ILE A 294 -0.01 5.40 19.52
N LEU A 295 -1.07 5.55 18.72
CA LEU A 295 -1.39 6.84 18.12
C LEU A 295 -1.62 7.92 19.19
N GLU A 296 -2.43 7.60 20.21
CA GLU A 296 -2.79 8.52 21.29
C GLU A 296 -1.61 8.81 22.23
N SER A 297 -0.64 7.88 22.36
CA SER A 297 0.59 8.13 23.13
C SER A 297 1.58 9.03 22.39
N ASP A 298 1.64 8.91 21.06
CA ASP A 298 2.64 9.58 20.24
C ASP A 298 2.18 10.93 19.66
N SER A 299 0.89 11.24 19.78
CA SER A 299 0.32 12.47 19.24
C SER A 299 -0.84 12.99 20.11
N PRO A 300 -1.13 14.29 20.08
CA PRO A 300 -2.31 14.85 20.77
C PRO A 300 -3.56 14.63 19.90
N LEU A 301 -3.89 13.38 19.61
CA LEU A 301 -5.10 12.99 18.89
C LEU A 301 -5.86 11.97 19.70
N ILE A 302 -7.17 11.98 19.60
CA ILE A 302 -8.07 11.00 20.23
C ILE A 302 -8.83 10.28 19.14
N VAL A 303 -8.80 8.95 19.11
CA VAL A 303 -9.59 8.13 18.19
C VAL A 303 -10.93 7.83 18.82
N GLU A 304 -11.98 8.50 18.37
CA GLU A 304 -13.34 8.34 18.90
C GLU A 304 -14.03 7.08 18.35
N ARG A 305 -13.68 6.69 17.12
CA ARG A 305 -14.33 5.56 16.45
C ARG A 305 -13.41 4.91 15.42
N ARG A 306 -13.42 3.59 15.40
CA ARG A 306 -12.79 2.77 14.33
C ARG A 306 -13.69 1.57 14.05
N GLU A 307 -14.34 1.56 12.88
CA GLU A 307 -15.37 0.59 12.54
C GLU A 307 -15.34 0.21 11.06
N LEU A 308 -15.89 -0.94 10.70
CA LEU A 308 -16.16 -1.33 9.31
C LEU A 308 -17.43 -0.64 8.82
N LEU A 309 -17.43 -0.23 7.55
CA LEU A 309 -18.56 0.44 6.92
C LEU A 309 -19.49 -0.59 6.26
N ALA A 310 -20.70 -0.74 6.77
CA ALA A 310 -21.74 -1.51 6.08
C ALA A 310 -21.96 -1.00 4.65
N ASP A 311 -22.36 -1.90 3.74
CA ASP A 311 -22.67 -1.61 2.33
C ASP A 311 -21.50 -1.07 1.49
N SER A 312 -20.31 -0.98 2.03
CA SER A 312 -19.15 -0.44 1.31
C SER A 312 -18.44 -1.45 0.42
N GLY A 313 -18.58 -2.75 0.68
CA GLY A 313 -18.01 -3.81 -0.16
C GLY A 313 -18.78 -3.98 -1.46
N GLY A 314 -18.09 -4.04 -2.60
CA GLY A 314 -18.69 -4.20 -3.91
C GLY A 314 -19.50 -5.50 -4.01
N PRO A 315 -20.79 -5.43 -4.44
CA PRO A 315 -21.61 -6.60 -4.67
C PRO A 315 -21.03 -7.53 -5.73
N GLY A 316 -21.13 -8.84 -5.50
CA GLY A 316 -20.65 -9.89 -6.41
C GLY A 316 -21.16 -11.26 -5.98
N LYS A 317 -20.94 -12.29 -6.79
CA LYS A 317 -21.06 -13.68 -6.34
C LYS A 317 -20.19 -13.89 -5.10
N GLN A 318 -19.01 -13.26 -5.11
CA GLN A 318 -18.16 -13.02 -3.95
C GLN A 318 -18.15 -11.51 -3.68
N ARG A 319 -18.51 -11.12 -2.46
CA ARG A 319 -18.59 -9.71 -2.05
C ARG A 319 -17.19 -9.16 -1.79
N GLY A 320 -16.90 -7.93 -2.25
CA GLY A 320 -15.73 -7.17 -1.83
C GLY A 320 -15.73 -6.92 -0.32
N ALA A 321 -14.55 -6.74 0.27
CA ALA A 321 -14.44 -6.41 1.69
C ALA A 321 -15.01 -5.04 2.00
N LEU A 322 -15.44 -4.87 3.25
CA LEU A 322 -15.91 -3.57 3.74
C LEU A 322 -14.76 -2.57 3.84
N GLY A 323 -15.05 -1.32 3.54
CA GLY A 323 -14.24 -0.19 3.89
C GLY A 323 -14.24 0.05 5.40
N ARG A 324 -13.46 1.03 5.85
CA ARG A 324 -13.30 1.32 7.27
C ARG A 324 -13.44 2.80 7.54
N ARG A 325 -14.20 3.15 8.56
CA ARG A 325 -14.27 4.51 9.14
C ARG A 325 -13.32 4.65 10.30
N GLU A 326 -12.64 5.78 10.35
CA GLU A 326 -11.98 6.27 11.53
C GLU A 326 -12.37 7.72 11.78
N VAL A 327 -12.79 7.98 13.01
CA VAL A 327 -13.08 9.32 13.51
C VAL A 327 -12.02 9.67 14.55
N PHE A 328 -11.36 10.78 14.36
CA PHE A 328 -10.37 11.31 15.30
C PHE A 328 -10.69 12.76 15.64
N ARG A 329 -10.31 13.18 16.82
CA ARG A 329 -10.49 14.56 17.33
C ARG A 329 -9.16 15.13 17.80
N VAL A 330 -8.95 16.40 17.53
CA VAL A 330 -7.89 17.19 18.17
C VAL A 330 -8.43 17.70 19.51
N PRO A 331 -7.85 17.31 20.66
CA PRO A 331 -8.38 17.75 21.95
C PRO A 331 -8.28 19.28 22.11
N ASP A 332 -9.23 19.84 22.87
CA ASP A 332 -9.32 21.26 23.22
C ASP A 332 -9.31 21.49 24.75
N ASP A 333 -8.88 20.47 25.48
CA ASP A 333 -8.78 20.42 26.94
C ASP A 333 -7.30 20.51 27.41
N ALA A 334 -7.00 19.93 28.56
CA ALA A 334 -5.63 19.89 29.12
C ALA A 334 -4.60 19.17 28.24
N PHE A 335 -5.05 18.38 27.26
CA PHE A 335 -4.20 17.65 26.31
C PHE A 335 -4.11 18.35 24.95
N ALA A 336 -4.67 19.55 24.83
CA ALA A 336 -4.66 20.31 23.59
C ALA A 336 -3.23 20.55 23.07
N PRO A 337 -2.98 20.47 21.75
CA PRO A 337 -1.72 20.90 21.17
C PRO A 337 -1.52 22.39 21.31
N GLN A 338 -0.27 22.87 21.25
CA GLN A 338 0.03 24.31 21.33
C GLN A 338 -0.53 25.13 20.16
N ALA A 339 -0.74 24.49 19.01
CA ALA A 339 -1.22 25.13 17.78
C ALA A 339 -1.96 24.08 16.93
N ALA A 340 -2.44 24.49 15.77
CA ALA A 340 -3.05 23.60 14.81
C ALA A 340 -2.16 22.39 14.50
N VAL A 341 -2.79 21.22 14.37
CA VAL A 341 -2.15 19.98 13.90
C VAL A 341 -2.22 19.96 12.37
N SER A 342 -1.08 19.82 11.74
CA SER A 342 -1.00 19.66 10.29
C SER A 342 -1.28 18.21 9.92
N LEU A 343 -2.20 17.98 8.98
CA LEU A 343 -2.53 16.69 8.41
C LEU A 343 -2.27 16.71 6.90
N ALA A 344 -1.35 15.87 6.44
CA ALA A 344 -1.19 15.53 5.03
C ALA A 344 -1.75 14.13 4.76
N ILE A 345 -2.51 13.97 3.67
CA ILE A 345 -3.10 12.70 3.26
C ILE A 345 -2.49 12.29 1.92
N GLN A 346 -2.10 11.04 1.83
CA GLN A 346 -1.81 10.35 0.59
C GLN A 346 -2.77 9.16 0.51
N SER A 347 -3.70 9.21 -0.41
CA SER A 347 -4.74 8.19 -0.57
C SER A 347 -5.32 8.27 -1.98
N GLY A 348 -6.28 7.43 -2.26
CA GLY A 348 -7.05 7.43 -3.49
C GLY A 348 -8.46 6.90 -3.24
N ARG A 349 -9.18 6.62 -4.32
CA ARG A 349 -10.55 6.10 -4.29
C ARG A 349 -11.61 7.12 -3.84
N PHE A 350 -11.31 8.41 -3.89
CA PHE A 350 -12.27 9.47 -3.59
C PHE A 350 -13.25 9.74 -4.76
N ARG A 351 -12.83 9.43 -6.00
CA ARG A 351 -13.60 9.67 -7.23
C ARG A 351 -13.72 8.44 -8.13
N LEU A 352 -12.73 7.56 -8.10
CA LEU A 352 -12.69 6.33 -8.89
C LEU A 352 -12.82 5.13 -7.94
N PRO A 353 -13.99 4.47 -7.90
CA PRO A 353 -14.21 3.36 -6.99
C PRO A 353 -13.34 2.15 -7.35
N PRO A 354 -13.05 1.27 -6.39
CA PRO A 354 -12.41 -0.01 -6.67
C PRO A 354 -13.33 -0.89 -7.52
N GLU A 355 -12.92 -1.19 -8.75
CA GLU A 355 -13.72 -1.94 -9.70
C GLU A 355 -13.83 -3.42 -9.36
N GLY A 356 -14.98 -4.02 -9.63
CA GLY A 356 -15.17 -5.46 -9.57
C GLY A 356 -14.64 -6.18 -10.80
N LEU A 357 -14.67 -7.52 -10.74
CA LEU A 357 -14.29 -8.41 -11.84
C LEU A 357 -15.47 -9.33 -12.22
N PHE A 358 -15.54 -9.72 -13.49
CA PHE A 358 -16.48 -10.72 -14.03
C PHE A 358 -17.95 -10.47 -13.69
N GLY A 359 -18.37 -9.21 -13.72
CA GLY A 359 -19.76 -8.78 -13.40
C GLY A 359 -19.94 -8.38 -11.94
N GLY A 360 -18.93 -8.49 -11.10
CA GLY A 360 -18.92 -7.89 -9.77
C GLY A 360 -19.00 -6.37 -9.86
N LYS A 361 -19.69 -5.74 -8.91
CA LYS A 361 -19.87 -4.29 -8.83
C LYS A 361 -18.69 -3.63 -8.10
N PRO A 362 -18.46 -2.33 -8.31
CA PRO A 362 -17.41 -1.60 -7.57
C PRO A 362 -17.76 -1.49 -6.08
N GLY A 363 -16.70 -1.33 -5.26
CA GLY A 363 -16.82 -0.94 -3.85
C GLY A 363 -17.17 0.53 -3.70
N ALA A 364 -17.55 0.94 -2.48
CA ALA A 364 -17.81 2.33 -2.16
C ALA A 364 -16.55 3.19 -2.21
N LEU A 365 -16.72 4.47 -2.48
CA LEU A 365 -15.64 5.46 -2.49
C LEU A 365 -15.10 5.74 -1.08
N ALA A 366 -13.86 6.22 -1.02
CA ALA A 366 -13.28 6.84 0.16
C ALA A 366 -13.89 8.23 0.42
N GLN A 367 -13.85 8.69 1.68
CA GLN A 367 -14.31 10.02 2.06
C GLN A 367 -13.39 10.62 3.13
N PHE A 368 -13.14 11.92 3.01
CA PHE A 368 -12.48 12.69 4.06
C PHE A 368 -13.33 13.90 4.45
N LEU A 369 -13.64 14.04 5.74
CA LEU A 369 -14.43 15.15 6.28
C LEU A 369 -13.67 15.81 7.44
N VAL A 370 -13.86 17.13 7.57
CA VAL A 370 -13.46 17.92 8.74
C VAL A 370 -14.71 18.63 9.27
N ASN A 371 -15.05 18.40 10.52
CA ASN A 371 -16.27 18.93 11.14
C ASN A 371 -17.55 18.66 10.32
N GLY A 372 -17.63 17.46 9.71
CA GLY A 372 -18.76 17.04 8.88
C GLY A 372 -18.80 17.67 7.49
N LYS A 373 -17.82 18.46 7.09
CA LYS A 373 -17.70 19.05 5.74
C LYS A 373 -16.59 18.37 4.94
N PRO A 374 -16.73 18.25 3.61
CA PRO A 374 -15.67 17.71 2.77
C PRO A 374 -14.34 18.43 2.99
N GLY A 375 -13.28 17.66 3.31
CA GLY A 375 -11.91 18.14 3.38
C GLY A 375 -11.16 17.90 2.06
N ASP A 376 -9.98 18.50 1.93
CA ASP A 376 -9.10 18.26 0.79
C ASP A 376 -8.23 17.00 1.02
N PRO A 377 -8.45 15.89 0.30
CA PRO A 377 -7.68 14.67 0.47
C PRO A 377 -6.31 14.68 -0.25
N TYR A 378 -5.97 15.76 -0.93
CA TYR A 378 -4.73 15.89 -1.72
C TYR A 378 -3.81 17.00 -1.22
N GLY A 379 -4.31 17.87 -0.35
CA GLY A 379 -3.59 19.00 0.21
C GLY A 379 -3.18 18.83 1.67
N LEU A 380 -2.72 19.94 2.25
CA LEU A 380 -2.40 20.04 3.65
C LEU A 380 -3.59 20.66 4.41
N THR A 381 -4.12 19.93 5.37
CA THR A 381 -5.21 20.40 6.26
C THR A 381 -4.63 20.86 7.59
N GLN A 382 -5.08 22.02 8.09
CA GLN A 382 -4.77 22.51 9.43
C GLN A 382 -5.98 22.24 10.35
N LEU A 383 -5.80 21.36 11.32
CA LEU A 383 -6.80 20.96 12.28
C LEU A 383 -6.61 21.78 13.57
N GLN A 384 -7.61 22.54 13.97
CA GLN A 384 -7.59 23.33 15.22
C GLN A 384 -7.96 22.44 16.42
N PRO A 385 -7.57 22.79 17.65
CA PRO A 385 -8.15 22.20 18.84
C PRO A 385 -9.69 22.23 18.77
N GLY A 386 -10.33 21.08 19.06
CA GLY A 386 -11.77 20.87 18.92
C GLY A 386 -12.22 20.32 17.57
N ASP A 387 -11.39 20.35 16.54
CA ASP A 387 -11.75 19.80 15.23
C ASP A 387 -11.85 18.27 15.25
N THR A 388 -12.82 17.76 14.51
CA THR A 388 -13.03 16.32 14.27
C THR A 388 -12.77 15.99 12.81
N GLY A 389 -11.93 14.99 12.58
CA GLY A 389 -11.68 14.43 11.26
C GLY A 389 -12.35 13.06 11.09
N VAL A 390 -12.96 12.82 9.93
CA VAL A 390 -13.50 11.50 9.53
C VAL A 390 -12.76 11.05 8.29
N MET A 391 -12.17 9.85 8.35
CA MET A 391 -11.55 9.21 7.19
C MET A 391 -12.21 7.86 6.94
N ASP A 392 -12.93 7.76 5.83
CA ASP A 392 -13.50 6.52 5.32
C ASP A 392 -12.58 5.97 4.23
N ALA A 393 -12.03 4.79 4.44
CA ALA A 393 -11.34 4.04 3.40
C ALA A 393 -12.37 3.31 2.53
N ALA A 394 -12.11 3.22 1.24
CA ALA A 394 -12.99 2.57 0.27
C ALA A 394 -13.18 1.07 0.56
N GLY A 395 -14.31 0.51 0.14
CA GLY A 395 -14.55 -0.93 0.10
C GLY A 395 -13.82 -1.58 -1.07
N GLY A 396 -13.68 -2.91 -1.06
CA GLY A 396 -13.13 -3.67 -2.19
C GLY A 396 -14.16 -3.94 -3.27
N GLY A 397 -13.73 -4.18 -4.52
CA GLY A 397 -14.60 -4.59 -5.63
C GLY A 397 -15.11 -6.02 -5.48
N GLY A 398 -16.31 -6.29 -5.97
CA GLY A 398 -16.92 -7.63 -6.01
C GLY A 398 -16.36 -8.50 -7.13
N TYR A 399 -16.60 -9.81 -7.05
CA TYR A 399 -16.21 -10.78 -8.07
C TYR A 399 -17.41 -11.63 -8.50
N GLY A 400 -17.64 -11.74 -9.79
CA GLY A 400 -18.77 -12.48 -10.37
C GLY A 400 -20.11 -11.77 -10.21
N ASN A 401 -21.12 -12.27 -10.90
CA ASN A 401 -22.45 -11.66 -10.90
C ASN A 401 -23.11 -11.73 -9.49
N PRO A 402 -23.53 -10.60 -8.89
CA PRO A 402 -24.18 -10.58 -7.59
C PRO A 402 -25.44 -11.46 -7.50
N ALA A 403 -26.19 -11.60 -8.59
CA ALA A 403 -27.39 -12.46 -8.64
C ALA A 403 -27.08 -13.96 -8.45
N GLU A 404 -25.81 -14.37 -8.59
CA GLU A 404 -25.34 -15.74 -8.37
C GLU A 404 -24.83 -15.98 -6.94
N ARG A 405 -24.87 -14.95 -6.07
CA ARG A 405 -24.45 -15.11 -4.68
C ARG A 405 -25.41 -16.06 -3.96
N ASP A 406 -24.82 -16.96 -3.19
CA ASP A 406 -25.56 -17.87 -2.34
C ASP A 406 -26.47 -17.11 -1.37
N PRO A 407 -27.80 -17.38 -1.35
CA PRO A 407 -28.75 -16.65 -0.51
C PRO A 407 -28.46 -16.71 0.98
N GLU A 408 -27.94 -17.83 1.47
CA GLU A 408 -27.57 -17.96 2.88
C GLU A 408 -26.38 -17.06 3.24
N SER A 409 -25.46 -16.89 2.31
CA SER A 409 -24.35 -15.94 2.45
C SER A 409 -24.84 -14.49 2.48
N VAL A 410 -25.86 -14.13 1.68
CA VAL A 410 -26.49 -12.80 1.74
C VAL A 410 -27.20 -12.60 3.08
N ALA A 411 -28.00 -13.59 3.53
CA ALA A 411 -28.69 -13.51 4.80
C ALA A 411 -27.72 -13.43 5.98
N ARG A 412 -26.59 -14.13 5.92
CA ARG A 412 -25.51 -14.02 6.91
C ARG A 412 -24.90 -12.61 6.92
N ASP A 413 -24.58 -12.05 5.75
CA ASP A 413 -24.03 -10.69 5.66
C ASP A 413 -25.00 -9.64 6.24
N VAL A 414 -26.32 -9.83 6.08
CA VAL A 414 -27.33 -8.96 6.69
C VAL A 414 -27.35 -9.11 8.22
N ARG A 415 -27.38 -10.34 8.75
CA ARG A 415 -27.36 -10.59 10.20
C ARG A 415 -26.09 -10.05 10.86
N GLU A 416 -24.96 -10.11 10.17
CA GLU A 416 -23.68 -9.61 10.65
C GLU A 416 -23.49 -8.10 10.45
N GLY A 417 -24.48 -7.40 9.88
CA GLY A 417 -24.41 -5.96 9.62
C GLY A 417 -23.42 -5.53 8.53
N LYS A 418 -22.97 -6.47 7.71
CA LYS A 418 -22.07 -6.18 6.58
C LYS A 418 -22.80 -5.57 5.38
N VAL A 419 -24.05 -6.00 5.16
CA VAL A 419 -24.93 -5.52 4.12
C VAL A 419 -26.28 -5.18 4.77
N SER A 420 -26.85 -4.00 4.48
CA SER A 420 -28.19 -3.66 4.92
C SER A 420 -29.25 -4.46 4.16
N ALA A 421 -30.42 -4.68 4.76
CA ALA A 421 -31.55 -5.34 4.09
C ALA A 421 -31.91 -4.64 2.77
N GLN A 422 -31.85 -3.30 2.74
CA GLN A 422 -32.13 -2.51 1.54
C GLN A 422 -31.09 -2.78 0.44
N SER A 423 -29.80 -2.84 0.78
CA SER A 423 -28.73 -3.15 -0.19
C SER A 423 -28.81 -4.60 -0.64
N ALA A 424 -29.19 -5.53 0.24
CA ALA A 424 -29.40 -6.93 -0.13
C ALA A 424 -30.52 -7.07 -1.19
N GLU A 425 -31.64 -6.40 -1.00
CA GLU A 425 -32.74 -6.36 -1.99
C GLU A 425 -32.29 -5.74 -3.32
N ARG A 426 -31.61 -4.61 -3.28
CA ARG A 426 -31.17 -3.87 -4.47
C ARG A 426 -30.12 -4.62 -5.30
N ASP A 427 -29.15 -5.24 -4.64
CA ASP A 427 -27.93 -5.69 -5.29
C ASP A 427 -27.85 -7.20 -5.51
N TYR A 428 -28.54 -8.01 -4.70
CA TYR A 428 -28.42 -9.48 -4.73
C TYR A 428 -29.72 -10.20 -5.09
N CYS A 429 -30.86 -9.49 -5.12
CA CYS A 429 -32.11 -10.14 -5.49
C CYS A 429 -32.43 -9.99 -6.99
N GLY A 430 -32.69 -11.12 -7.62
CA GLY A 430 -33.75 -11.16 -8.60
C GLY A 430 -35.10 -11.10 -7.84
N ALA A 431 -36.05 -10.44 -8.35
CA ALA A 431 -37.30 -9.86 -7.82
C ALA A 431 -38.18 -10.62 -6.78
N GLU A 432 -37.75 -11.62 -6.06
CA GLU A 432 -38.62 -12.49 -5.26
C GLU A 432 -38.21 -12.82 -3.82
N ARG A 433 -37.22 -12.12 -3.19
CA ARG A 433 -36.77 -12.47 -1.83
C ARG A 433 -36.81 -11.28 -0.87
N ASP A 434 -37.61 -11.42 0.21
CA ASP A 434 -37.67 -10.45 1.32
C ASP A 434 -36.64 -10.81 2.40
N TYR A 435 -35.60 -9.99 2.56
CA TYR A 435 -34.57 -10.13 3.61
C TYR A 435 -34.88 -9.32 4.87
N ARG A 436 -36.08 -8.74 5.00
CA ARG A 436 -36.49 -7.86 6.11
C ARG A 436 -36.76 -8.64 7.41
N SER A 437 -36.85 -9.96 7.34
CA SER A 437 -37.19 -10.84 8.47
C SER A 437 -36.01 -11.69 8.98
N ALA A 438 -34.77 -11.44 8.51
CA ALA A 438 -33.61 -12.21 8.91
C ALA A 438 -32.77 -11.54 10.04
#